data_ffdf96bd46554cfabf94e75139b9927a
#
_entry.id   ffdf96bd46554cfabf94e75139b9927a
#
_cell.length_a   1.000
_cell.length_b   1.000
_cell.length_c   1.000
_cell.angle_alpha   90.00
_cell.angle_beta   90.00
_cell.angle_gamma   90.00
#
_symmetry.space_group_name_H-M   'P 1'
#
loop_
_entity.id
_entity.type
_entity.pdbx_description
1 polymer ?
#
loop_
_entity_poly.entity_id
_entity_poly.type
_entity_poly.pdbx_seq_one_letter_code
_entity_poly.pdbx_strand_id
1 'polypeptide(L)'
;FDMENLYKTKDDYTVNEIEVFIETIKILTKADDLPIPIFGDLEYPEETRLKYRFLDLRRDGLHKNMVLRSNVISSIRQEMWKIGFNEFQTPILTASSPEGARDFLVPSRLNKGKFYALPQAPQQFKQLIMMGGFDKYFQIAPCFRDEDPRSDRSPTDFYQLDIEMSFVSQKDVLDTVK
;
A
#
# COMPACT_ATOMS: atom_id res chain seq x y z
N PHE A 1 -0.69 22.44 -23.92
CA PHE A 1 -1.89 21.61 -23.72
C PHE A 1 -2.26 21.06 -25.07
N ASP A 2 -1.96 19.81 -25.32
CA ASP A 2 -2.30 19.16 -26.58
C ASP A 2 -3.79 18.79 -26.51
N MET A 3 -4.59 19.57 -27.24
CA MET A 3 -6.04 19.40 -27.29
C MET A 3 -6.46 18.11 -27.97
N GLU A 4 -5.63 17.54 -28.84
CA GLU A 4 -5.92 16.24 -29.47
C GLU A 4 -5.97 15.08 -28.49
N ASN A 5 -5.28 15.18 -27.35
CA ASN A 5 -5.30 14.13 -26.33
C ASN A 5 -6.46 14.22 -25.33
N LEU A 6 -7.22 15.31 -25.32
CA LEU A 6 -8.42 15.44 -24.52
C LEU A 6 -9.55 14.50 -24.99
N TYR A 7 -9.52 14.08 -26.25
CA TYR A 7 -10.57 13.28 -26.89
C TYR A 7 -10.16 11.83 -27.17
N LYS A 8 -8.90 11.46 -26.91
CA LYS A 8 -8.48 10.06 -26.92
C LYS A 8 -8.81 9.40 -25.58
N THR A 9 -10.10 9.27 -25.27
CA THR A 9 -10.51 8.25 -24.32
C THR A 9 -10.29 6.91 -25.00
N LYS A 10 -9.33 6.16 -24.47
CA LYS A 10 -9.01 4.83 -24.95
C LYS A 10 -10.23 3.91 -24.89
N ASP A 11 -10.45 3.26 -25.97
CA ASP A 11 -10.83 1.85 -26.14
C ASP A 11 -12.28 1.40 -25.94
N ASP A 12 -13.25 2.26 -25.60
CA ASP A 12 -14.63 1.79 -25.54
C ASP A 12 -15.69 2.67 -26.24
N TYR A 13 -15.27 3.69 -26.95
CA TYR A 13 -16.21 4.50 -27.72
C TYR A 13 -15.83 4.49 -29.19
N THR A 14 -16.40 3.56 -29.93
CA THR A 14 -16.62 3.73 -31.36
C THR A 14 -17.67 4.84 -31.57
N VAL A 15 -17.33 6.05 -31.16
CA VAL A 15 -18.18 7.20 -31.42
C VAL A 15 -17.65 7.94 -32.62
N ASN A 16 -17.87 7.37 -33.78
CA ASN A 16 -17.79 8.09 -35.05
C ASN A 16 -18.96 9.07 -35.25
N GLU A 17 -19.75 9.35 -34.21
CA GLU A 17 -21.06 10.01 -34.39
C GLU A 17 -21.24 11.28 -33.55
N ILE A 18 -20.31 11.64 -32.64
CA ILE A 18 -20.44 12.85 -31.83
C ILE A 18 -19.18 13.70 -31.94
N GLU A 19 -19.30 14.87 -32.49
CA GLU A 19 -18.31 15.94 -32.46
C GLU A 19 -18.70 16.96 -31.37
N VAL A 20 -17.75 17.34 -30.52
CA VAL A 20 -17.95 18.39 -29.51
C VAL A 20 -17.20 19.64 -29.94
N PHE A 21 -17.94 20.68 -30.28
CA PHE A 21 -17.38 22.01 -30.61
C PHE A 21 -17.19 22.82 -29.34
N ILE A 22 -15.98 23.30 -29.11
CA ILE A 22 -15.65 24.12 -27.94
C ILE A 22 -15.95 25.58 -28.31
N GLU A 23 -16.95 26.19 -27.66
CA GLU A 23 -17.28 27.59 -27.85
C GLU A 23 -16.37 28.50 -27.00
N THR A 24 -15.96 28.05 -25.81
CA THR A 24 -15.16 28.89 -24.91
C THR A 24 -14.19 28.03 -24.10
N ILE A 25 -12.93 28.46 -24.00
CA ILE A 25 -11.91 27.85 -23.12
C ILE A 25 -11.41 28.91 -22.14
N LYS A 26 -11.46 28.59 -20.87
CA LYS A 26 -10.83 29.39 -19.82
C LYS A 26 -9.65 28.66 -19.23
N ILE A 27 -8.44 29.19 -19.40
CA ILE A 27 -7.24 28.67 -18.73
C ILE A 27 -7.28 29.16 -17.29
N LEU A 28 -7.39 28.24 -16.33
CA LEU A 28 -7.41 28.55 -14.90
C LEU A 28 -6.00 28.81 -14.38
N THR A 29 -5.04 27.98 -14.77
CA THR A 29 -3.63 28.08 -14.37
C THR A 29 -2.74 27.54 -15.47
N LYS A 30 -1.63 28.24 -15.72
CA LYS A 30 -0.57 27.74 -16.59
C LYS A 30 0.37 26.84 -15.80
N ALA A 31 0.89 25.80 -16.41
CA ALA A 31 1.93 24.94 -15.86
C ALA A 31 3.21 25.09 -16.70
N ASP A 32 4.35 24.88 -16.06
CA ASP A 32 5.62 24.71 -16.75
C ASP A 32 5.70 23.33 -17.40
N ASP A 33 6.73 23.12 -18.23
CA ASP A 33 6.98 21.83 -18.87
C ASP A 33 7.18 20.75 -17.82
N LEU A 34 6.51 19.62 -18.00
CA LEU A 34 6.60 18.51 -17.08
C LEU A 34 7.90 17.71 -17.30
N PRO A 35 8.67 17.43 -16.25
CA PRO A 35 9.89 16.61 -16.35
C PRO A 35 9.62 15.15 -16.74
N ILE A 36 8.40 14.67 -16.53
CA ILE A 36 7.89 13.39 -17.03
C ILE A 36 6.51 13.64 -17.64
N PRO A 37 6.32 13.36 -18.93
CA PRO A 37 5.00 13.34 -19.52
C PRO A 37 4.08 12.31 -18.82
N ILE A 38 2.87 12.74 -18.51
CA ILE A 38 1.88 11.88 -17.88
C ILE A 38 1.10 11.01 -18.86
N PHE A 39 1.24 11.32 -20.16
CA PHE A 39 0.62 10.59 -21.28
C PHE A 39 1.66 9.86 -22.11
N GLY A 40 1.22 8.80 -22.80
CA GLY A 40 2.05 7.99 -23.68
C GLY A 40 2.79 6.86 -22.99
N ASP A 41 3.43 6.00 -23.79
CA ASP A 41 4.02 4.73 -23.35
C ASP A 41 5.55 4.81 -23.15
N LEU A 42 6.13 6.02 -23.13
CA LEU A 42 7.56 6.20 -22.93
C LEU A 42 7.97 5.72 -21.54
N GLU A 43 8.99 4.88 -21.51
CA GLU A 43 9.62 4.47 -20.27
C GLU A 43 10.68 5.48 -19.83
N TYR A 44 10.75 5.70 -18.52
CA TYR A 44 11.73 6.58 -17.90
C TYR A 44 12.59 5.81 -16.91
N PRO A 45 13.86 6.21 -16.70
CA PRO A 45 14.71 5.63 -15.67
C PRO A 45 14.02 5.69 -14.29
N GLU A 46 14.22 4.64 -13.51
CA GLU A 46 13.59 4.51 -12.19
C GLU A 46 13.91 5.72 -11.29
N GLU A 47 15.15 6.20 -11.29
CA GLU A 47 15.55 7.37 -10.53
C GLU A 47 14.68 8.61 -10.85
N THR A 48 14.44 8.86 -12.13
CA THR A 48 13.59 9.97 -12.57
C THR A 48 12.14 9.78 -12.14
N ARG A 49 11.62 8.56 -12.24
CA ARG A 49 10.26 8.19 -11.83
C ARG A 49 10.08 8.33 -10.31
N LEU A 50 11.08 7.96 -9.53
CA LEU A 50 11.05 8.12 -8.07
C LEU A 50 11.16 9.60 -7.65
N LYS A 51 12.02 10.37 -8.33
CA LYS A 51 12.15 11.82 -8.09
C LYS A 51 10.85 12.58 -8.35
N TYR A 52 10.12 12.22 -9.40
CA TYR A 52 8.87 12.84 -9.80
C TYR A 52 7.68 11.88 -9.62
N ARG A 53 7.66 11.17 -8.48
CA ARG A 53 6.70 10.10 -8.22
C ARG A 53 5.25 10.53 -8.37
N PHE A 54 4.91 11.75 -8.00
CA PHE A 54 3.57 12.30 -8.12
C PHE A 54 3.10 12.44 -9.59
N LEU A 55 4.02 12.63 -10.54
CA LEU A 55 3.71 12.62 -11.96
C LEU A 55 3.62 11.18 -12.50
N ASP A 56 4.54 10.31 -12.07
CA ASP A 56 4.55 8.91 -12.46
C ASP A 56 3.26 8.20 -12.01
N LEU A 57 2.74 8.53 -10.82
CA LEU A 57 1.46 8.01 -10.31
C LEU A 57 0.23 8.45 -11.14
N ARG A 58 0.34 9.49 -11.95
CA ARG A 58 -0.72 9.92 -12.86
C ARG A 58 -0.74 9.13 -14.18
N ARG A 59 0.31 8.38 -14.47
CA ARG A 59 0.38 7.54 -15.67
C ARG A 59 -0.54 6.33 -15.52
N ASP A 60 -1.27 6.00 -16.57
CA ASP A 60 -2.35 5.01 -16.59
C ASP A 60 -1.99 3.68 -15.93
N GLY A 61 -0.85 3.08 -16.30
CA GLY A 61 -0.45 1.77 -15.80
C GLY A 61 -0.24 1.77 -14.28
N LEU A 62 0.52 2.75 -13.78
CA LEU A 62 0.80 2.84 -12.34
C LEU A 62 -0.43 3.29 -11.56
N HIS A 63 -1.22 4.21 -12.11
CA HIS A 63 -2.49 4.62 -11.50
C HIS A 63 -3.43 3.43 -11.32
N LYS A 64 -3.64 2.63 -12.36
CA LYS A 64 -4.46 1.40 -12.30
C LYS A 64 -3.95 0.41 -11.23
N ASN A 65 -2.63 0.23 -11.13
CA ASN A 65 -2.04 -0.65 -10.11
C ASN A 65 -2.32 -0.15 -8.68
N MET A 66 -2.25 1.18 -8.46
CA MET A 66 -2.55 1.75 -7.14
C MET A 66 -4.03 1.60 -6.78
N VAL A 67 -4.94 1.81 -7.74
CA VAL A 67 -6.37 1.59 -7.56
C VAL A 67 -6.65 0.10 -7.30
N LEU A 68 -6.03 -0.80 -8.06
CA LEU A 68 -6.15 -2.24 -7.86
C LEU A 68 -5.72 -2.65 -6.46
N ARG A 69 -4.55 -2.17 -5.99
CA ARG A 69 -4.07 -2.42 -4.63
C ARG A 69 -5.10 -1.96 -3.58
N SER A 70 -5.67 -0.78 -3.75
CA SER A 70 -6.69 -0.25 -2.83
C SER A 70 -7.93 -1.16 -2.79
N ASN A 71 -8.39 -1.60 -3.96
CA ASN A 71 -9.56 -2.49 -4.07
C ASN A 71 -9.29 -3.86 -3.45
N VAL A 72 -8.10 -4.43 -3.66
CA VAL A 72 -7.69 -5.71 -3.05
C VAL A 72 -7.70 -5.60 -1.52
N ILE A 73 -7.11 -4.54 -0.96
CA ILE A 73 -7.10 -4.31 0.50
C ILE A 73 -8.54 -4.17 1.04
N SER A 74 -9.39 -3.43 0.33
CA SER A 74 -10.80 -3.26 0.72
C SER A 74 -11.55 -4.61 0.69
N SER A 75 -11.34 -5.41 -0.34
CA SER A 75 -11.94 -6.75 -0.46
C SER A 75 -11.50 -7.68 0.67
N ILE A 76 -10.19 -7.71 0.98
CA ILE A 76 -9.67 -8.49 2.10
C ILE A 76 -10.36 -8.10 3.40
N ARG A 77 -10.47 -6.82 3.70
CA ARG A 77 -11.16 -6.36 4.92
C ARG A 77 -12.62 -6.81 4.97
N GLN A 78 -13.34 -6.66 3.88
CA GLN A 78 -14.75 -7.05 3.81
C GLN A 78 -14.93 -8.55 4.07
N GLU A 79 -14.10 -9.41 3.47
CA GLU A 79 -14.17 -10.85 3.69
C GLU A 79 -13.78 -11.22 5.13
N MET A 80 -12.73 -10.62 5.68
CA MET A 80 -12.33 -10.87 7.07
C MET A 80 -13.44 -10.49 8.06
N TRP A 81 -14.08 -9.34 7.90
CA TRP A 81 -15.22 -8.96 8.75
C TRP A 81 -16.43 -9.88 8.57
N LYS A 82 -16.73 -10.29 7.35
CA LYS A 82 -17.83 -11.21 7.04
C LYS A 82 -17.70 -12.57 7.74
N ILE A 83 -16.47 -13.07 7.87
CA ILE A 83 -16.20 -14.33 8.59
C ILE A 83 -15.93 -14.13 10.10
N GLY A 84 -16.18 -12.93 10.61
CA GLY A 84 -16.22 -12.61 12.04
C GLY A 84 -14.89 -12.21 12.66
N PHE A 85 -13.89 -11.80 11.86
CA PHE A 85 -12.66 -11.25 12.40
C PHE A 85 -12.82 -9.79 12.79
N ASN A 86 -12.09 -9.37 13.81
CA ASN A 86 -11.94 -7.98 14.22
C ASN A 86 -10.60 -7.42 13.74
N GLU A 87 -10.63 -6.26 13.11
CA GLU A 87 -9.41 -5.55 12.69
C GLU A 87 -8.86 -4.74 13.87
N PHE A 88 -7.57 -4.93 14.17
CA PHE A 88 -6.85 -4.20 15.19
C PHE A 88 -5.68 -3.44 14.58
N GLN A 89 -5.23 -2.42 15.30
CA GLN A 89 -3.98 -1.72 15.02
C GLN A 89 -3.07 -1.84 16.24
N THR A 90 -1.83 -2.21 15.99
CA THR A 90 -0.81 -2.37 17.03
C THR A 90 0.21 -1.24 16.98
N PRO A 91 0.92 -0.93 18.08
CA PRO A 91 1.92 0.11 18.11
C PRO A 91 3.04 -0.12 17.09
N ILE A 92 3.48 0.98 16.44
CA ILE A 92 4.63 0.98 15.52
C ILE A 92 5.94 1.29 16.25
N LEU A 93 5.91 2.13 17.28
CA LEU A 93 7.08 2.36 18.15
C LEU A 93 7.03 1.36 19.29
N THR A 94 7.87 0.33 19.23
CA THR A 94 7.85 -0.80 20.15
C THR A 94 9.21 -1.02 20.82
N ALA A 95 9.29 -2.02 21.67
CA ALA A 95 10.57 -2.59 22.09
C ALA A 95 11.08 -3.56 21.02
N SER A 96 12.38 -3.78 20.98
CA SER A 96 13.00 -4.83 20.16
C SER A 96 12.39 -6.19 20.47
N SER A 97 12.10 -6.97 19.43
CA SER A 97 11.57 -8.32 19.55
C SER A 97 12.53 -9.35 18.91
N PRO A 98 12.69 -10.55 19.49
CA PRO A 98 13.63 -11.54 19.01
C PRO A 98 13.09 -12.34 17.81
N GLU A 99 12.61 -11.67 16.77
CA GLU A 99 11.96 -12.34 15.62
C GLU A 99 12.94 -12.75 14.50
N GLY A 100 14.24 -12.58 14.70
CA GLY A 100 15.28 -13.13 13.84
C GLY A 100 15.84 -12.21 12.76
N ALA A 101 15.16 -11.14 12.38
CA ALA A 101 15.69 -10.08 11.54
C ALA A 101 16.36 -8.99 12.38
N ARG A 102 17.09 -8.07 11.73
CA ARG A 102 17.58 -6.86 12.41
C ARG A 102 16.46 -5.83 12.50
N ASP A 103 16.43 -5.13 13.64
CA ASP A 103 15.44 -4.07 13.89
C ASP A 103 15.91 -2.74 13.30
N PHE A 104 14.97 -1.97 12.75
CA PHE A 104 15.16 -0.54 12.59
C PHE A 104 14.97 0.15 13.94
N LEU A 105 15.96 0.92 14.36
CA LEU A 105 15.97 1.59 15.66
C LEU A 105 15.66 3.08 15.53
N VAL A 106 14.78 3.57 16.40
CA VAL A 106 14.41 4.97 16.50
C VAL A 106 14.92 5.53 17.84
N PRO A 107 15.87 6.48 17.85
CA PRO A 107 16.38 7.05 19.11
C PRO A 107 15.28 7.75 19.91
N SER A 108 15.24 7.49 21.24
CA SER A 108 14.33 8.17 22.14
C SER A 108 14.88 9.56 22.52
N ARG A 109 14.13 10.61 22.23
CA ARG A 109 14.49 11.98 22.65
C ARG A 109 14.34 12.20 24.16
N LEU A 110 13.38 11.52 24.77
CA LEU A 110 13.06 11.66 26.19
C LEU A 110 13.98 10.83 27.09
N ASN A 111 14.45 9.69 26.60
CA ASN A 111 15.28 8.75 27.36
C ASN A 111 16.63 8.59 26.67
N LYS A 112 17.63 9.34 27.13
CA LYS A 112 18.98 9.29 26.57
C LYS A 112 19.54 7.86 26.57
N GLY A 113 20.11 7.44 25.45
CA GLY A 113 20.71 6.12 25.26
C GLY A 113 19.71 4.97 25.10
N LYS A 114 18.40 5.26 25.00
CA LYS A 114 17.36 4.28 24.72
C LYS A 114 16.78 4.46 23.30
N PHE A 115 16.26 3.38 22.77
CA PHE A 115 15.71 3.31 21.43
C PHE A 115 14.35 2.62 21.45
N TYR A 116 13.49 3.03 20.54
CA TYR A 116 12.35 2.22 20.08
C TYR A 116 12.81 1.37 18.91
N ALA A 117 12.14 0.25 18.70
CA ALA A 117 12.26 -0.54 17.48
C ALA A 117 10.99 -0.41 16.62
N LEU A 118 11.14 -0.48 15.31
CA LEU A 118 10.00 -0.69 14.41
C LEU A 118 9.64 -2.18 14.38
N PRO A 119 8.34 -2.56 14.31
CA PRO A 119 7.92 -3.93 14.43
C PRO A 119 8.32 -4.76 13.20
N GLN A 120 8.92 -5.91 13.41
CA GLN A 120 9.17 -6.90 12.37
C GLN A 120 7.89 -7.65 11.97
N ALA A 121 6.99 -7.85 12.96
CA ALA A 121 5.64 -8.38 12.87
C ALA A 121 4.90 -8.05 14.19
N PRO A 122 3.57 -8.06 14.24
CA PRO A 122 2.81 -7.74 15.45
C PRO A 122 2.68 -8.95 16.41
N GLN A 123 3.61 -9.91 16.40
CA GLN A 123 3.48 -11.21 17.07
C GLN A 123 3.15 -11.12 18.57
N GLN A 124 3.85 -10.28 19.31
CA GLN A 124 3.61 -10.14 20.76
C GLN A 124 2.25 -9.47 21.03
N PHE A 125 1.91 -8.47 20.24
CA PHE A 125 0.65 -7.73 20.43
C PHE A 125 -0.57 -8.57 20.09
N LYS A 126 -0.53 -9.35 19.01
CA LYS A 126 -1.66 -10.23 18.68
C LYS A 126 -1.90 -11.29 19.74
N GLN A 127 -0.85 -11.85 20.32
CA GLN A 127 -0.98 -12.77 21.46
C GLN A 127 -1.64 -12.11 22.67
N LEU A 128 -1.26 -10.87 22.99
CA LEU A 128 -1.91 -10.10 24.07
C LEU A 128 -3.38 -9.81 23.77
N ILE A 129 -3.73 -9.53 22.52
CA ILE A 129 -5.12 -9.33 22.08
C ILE A 129 -5.92 -10.63 22.29
N MET A 130 -5.37 -11.78 21.88
CA MET A 130 -6.02 -13.08 22.10
C MET A 130 -6.21 -13.36 23.60
N MET A 131 -5.19 -13.10 24.43
CA MET A 131 -5.30 -13.19 25.88
C MET A 131 -6.32 -12.22 26.47
N GLY A 132 -6.57 -11.10 25.80
CA GLY A 132 -7.61 -10.13 26.15
C GLY A 132 -9.04 -10.61 25.85
N GLY A 133 -9.22 -11.83 25.31
CA GLY A 133 -10.52 -12.45 25.06
C GLY A 133 -11.09 -12.19 23.66
N PHE A 134 -10.27 -11.82 22.69
CA PHE A 134 -10.69 -11.70 21.28
C PHE A 134 -10.31 -12.99 20.53
N ASP A 135 -11.29 -13.69 19.99
CA ASP A 135 -11.09 -15.02 19.39
C ASP A 135 -10.65 -15.00 17.94
N LYS A 136 -10.86 -13.89 17.24
CA LYS A 136 -10.50 -13.73 15.84
C LYS A 136 -9.94 -12.32 15.60
N TYR A 137 -8.65 -12.26 15.34
CA TYR A 137 -7.90 -11.05 15.07
C TYR A 137 -7.40 -11.05 13.64
N PHE A 138 -7.44 -9.90 12.98
CA PHE A 138 -6.60 -9.63 11.81
C PHE A 138 -6.08 -8.20 11.81
N GLN A 139 -5.02 -8.00 11.06
CA GLN A 139 -4.43 -6.69 10.80
C GLN A 139 -3.74 -6.70 9.44
N ILE A 140 -3.86 -5.59 8.70
CA ILE A 140 -2.95 -5.31 7.60
C ILE A 140 -1.78 -4.55 8.21
N ALA A 141 -0.80 -5.31 8.70
CA ALA A 141 0.27 -4.83 9.57
C ALA A 141 1.45 -4.27 8.77
N PRO A 142 1.91 -3.04 9.03
CA PRO A 142 3.20 -2.58 8.55
C PRO A 142 4.32 -3.34 9.27
N CYS A 143 5.24 -3.92 8.50
CA CYS A 143 6.37 -4.69 8.99
C CYS A 143 7.66 -4.13 8.44
N PHE A 144 8.71 -4.12 9.27
CA PHE A 144 10.00 -3.52 8.97
C PHE A 144 11.12 -4.51 9.31
N ARG A 145 12.01 -4.78 8.36
CA ARG A 145 13.17 -5.65 8.58
C ARG A 145 14.40 -5.02 7.97
N ASP A 146 15.42 -4.76 8.78
CA ASP A 146 16.69 -4.21 8.32
C ASP A 146 17.57 -5.34 7.78
N GLU A 147 17.18 -5.81 6.61
CA GLU A 147 17.85 -6.86 5.85
C GLU A 147 18.25 -6.32 4.49
N ASP A 148 19.18 -7.01 3.81
CA ASP A 148 19.60 -6.62 2.47
C ASP A 148 18.39 -6.68 1.52
N PRO A 149 17.96 -5.53 0.97
CA PRO A 149 16.80 -5.50 0.11
C PRO A 149 17.12 -6.25 -1.19
N ARG A 150 16.33 -7.26 -1.46
CA ARG A 150 16.27 -7.86 -2.79
C ARG A 150 15.20 -7.11 -3.56
N SER A 151 15.62 -6.28 -4.50
CA SER A 151 14.75 -5.36 -5.25
C SER A 151 13.54 -6.03 -5.91
N ASP A 152 13.62 -7.33 -6.14
CA ASP A 152 12.60 -8.14 -6.78
C ASP A 152 11.69 -8.91 -5.81
N ARG A 153 12.02 -9.02 -4.50
CA ARG A 153 11.34 -9.97 -3.59
C ARG A 153 11.07 -9.49 -2.18
N SER A 154 11.95 -8.69 -1.59
CA SER A 154 11.89 -8.40 -0.14
C SER A 154 12.21 -6.93 0.13
N PRO A 155 11.22 -6.04 0.06
CA PRO A 155 11.40 -4.68 0.55
C PRO A 155 11.66 -4.68 2.06
N THR A 156 12.40 -3.70 2.54
CA THR A 156 12.70 -3.50 3.97
C THR A 156 11.48 -3.12 4.79
N ASP A 157 10.48 -2.52 4.13
CA ASP A 157 9.16 -2.21 4.66
C ASP A 157 8.07 -2.84 3.77
N PHE A 158 7.13 -3.53 4.37
CA PHE A 158 6.07 -4.23 3.67
C PHE A 158 4.84 -4.39 4.57
N TYR A 159 3.72 -4.81 3.97
CA TYR A 159 2.49 -5.08 4.69
C TYR A 159 2.19 -6.58 4.70
N GLN A 160 1.77 -7.08 5.86
CA GLN A 160 1.28 -8.46 6.02
C GLN A 160 -0.22 -8.42 6.32
N LEU A 161 -0.97 -9.34 5.71
CA LEU A 161 -2.23 -9.76 6.28
C LEU A 161 -1.90 -10.73 7.42
N ASP A 162 -1.96 -10.23 8.64
CA ASP A 162 -1.68 -11.00 9.85
C ASP A 162 -3.00 -11.45 10.49
N ILE A 163 -3.09 -12.73 10.82
CA ILE A 163 -4.31 -13.38 11.30
C ILE A 163 -3.97 -14.21 12.54
N GLU A 164 -4.85 -14.16 13.55
CA GLU A 164 -4.77 -15.03 14.72
C GLU A 164 -6.16 -15.51 15.12
N MET A 165 -6.25 -16.77 15.54
CA MET A 165 -7.52 -17.42 15.91
C MET A 165 -7.34 -18.25 17.16
N SER A 166 -8.29 -18.17 18.11
CA SER A 166 -8.36 -19.01 19.32
C SER A 166 -9.23 -20.24 19.08
N PHE A 167 -8.96 -21.31 19.82
CA PHE A 167 -9.77 -22.54 19.90
C PHE A 167 -9.96 -23.24 18.55
N VAL A 168 -8.97 -23.19 17.68
CA VAL A 168 -9.01 -23.75 16.33
C VAL A 168 -7.90 -24.76 16.09
N SER A 169 -8.12 -25.68 15.17
CA SER A 169 -7.11 -26.60 14.66
C SER A 169 -6.31 -25.99 13.49
N GLN A 170 -5.19 -26.61 13.14
CA GLN A 170 -4.43 -26.24 11.95
C GLN A 170 -5.31 -26.23 10.68
N LYS A 171 -6.23 -27.19 10.59
CA LYS A 171 -7.13 -27.29 9.44
C LYS A 171 -8.04 -26.07 9.33
N ASP A 172 -8.58 -25.57 10.44
CA ASP A 172 -9.45 -24.40 10.47
C ASP A 172 -8.72 -23.16 9.98
N VAL A 173 -7.42 -23.01 10.36
CA VAL A 173 -6.59 -21.90 9.86
C VAL A 173 -6.39 -22.02 8.34
N LEU A 174 -6.05 -23.21 7.83
CA LEU A 174 -5.85 -23.44 6.40
C LEU A 174 -7.14 -23.22 5.59
N ASP A 175 -8.28 -23.59 6.12
CA ASP A 175 -9.58 -23.40 5.45
C ASP A 175 -10.01 -21.93 5.46
N THR A 176 -9.56 -21.14 6.44
CA THR A 176 -9.80 -19.69 6.51
C THR A 176 -8.99 -18.91 5.45
N VAL A 177 -7.80 -19.40 5.08
CA VAL A 177 -6.88 -18.71 4.16
C VAL A 177 -7.10 -19.11 2.69
N LYS A 178 -7.87 -20.13 2.42
CA LYS A 178 -8.27 -20.56 1.06
C LYS A 178 -9.35 -19.67 0.45
#